data_08dabb9044b0a7bccb3e41b9cd68c2e0
#
_entry.id   08dabb9044b0a7bccb3e41b9cd68c2e0
#
_cell.length_a   1.000
_cell.length_b   1.000
_cell.length_c   1.000
_cell.angle_alpha   90.00
_cell.angle_beta   90.00
_cell.angle_gamma   90.00
#
_symmetry.space_group_name_H-M   'P 1'
#
loop_
_entity.id
_entity.type
_entity.pdbx_description
1 polymer ?
#
loop_
_entity_poly.entity_id
_entity_poly.type
_entity_poly.pdbx_seq_one_letter_code
_entity_poly.pdbx_strand_id
1 'polypeptide(L)'
;MQHIDAFCHFFPQGIFAKLSETTGGTRDIGKRIQGVRTIYDLEARFRIMDGFENYSQVLSLGLPPIEAMAGPDQAPEFARVANDGLAELVQKYPDRFCGYVGGLPMSAPDEAAREAERILVHGDANGLQLHTNVDGLCLDEPRFLPIFEIAAKAGKPILLHPARTASFSDFAAEPRSRYEIWTIFGWPYETSATMARLIFSGVMTRFPGLKVLAHHLGAMVPFFDARIDTGWATLGSRTSDEDYSGVLKSLGKPLLDCFKDFYGDTALCGGRAGLVCGLDFYGADHVLFASDAPFGPEGGRAYIRDCIAAVDSLDIPASDREKIFYRNARALFGLS
;
A
#
# COMPACT_ATOMS: atom_id res chain seq x y z
N MET A 1 22.72 -8.80 7.60
CA MET A 1 21.34 -9.24 7.81
C MET A 1 20.63 -9.20 6.47
N GLN A 2 19.62 -10.03 6.22
CA GLN A 2 18.79 -9.93 5.02
C GLN A 2 17.83 -8.77 5.15
N HIS A 3 17.54 -8.08 4.02
CA HIS A 3 16.55 -7.01 3.93
C HIS A 3 15.59 -7.31 2.78
N ILE A 4 14.31 -7.52 3.08
CA ILE A 4 13.25 -7.65 2.08
C ILE A 4 12.42 -6.37 2.12
N ASP A 5 12.58 -5.54 1.10
CA ASP A 5 11.82 -4.31 0.94
C ASP A 5 10.43 -4.62 0.40
N ALA A 6 9.44 -4.54 1.29
CA ALA A 6 8.09 -5.04 1.06
C ALA A 6 7.23 -4.15 0.15
N PHE A 7 7.67 -2.93 -0.13
CA PHE A 7 6.88 -1.97 -0.93
C PHE A 7 7.80 -1.15 -1.85
N CYS A 8 7.96 -1.65 -3.07
CA CYS A 8 8.84 -1.06 -4.08
C CYS A 8 8.13 -0.94 -5.41
N HIS A 9 8.18 0.24 -5.99
CA HIS A 9 7.48 0.56 -7.23
C HIS A 9 8.36 0.39 -8.46
N PHE A 10 7.81 -0.26 -9.48
CA PHE A 10 8.46 -0.42 -10.78
C PHE A 10 7.43 -0.50 -11.91
N PHE A 11 7.70 0.16 -13.02
CA PHE A 11 6.92 0.04 -14.25
C PHE A 11 7.67 -0.85 -15.24
N PRO A 12 7.12 -2.01 -15.61
CA PRO A 12 7.67 -2.82 -16.69
C PRO A 12 7.79 -2.02 -18.00
N GLN A 13 8.75 -2.40 -18.83
CA GLN A 13 8.95 -1.77 -20.13
C GLN A 13 7.66 -1.84 -20.95
N GLY A 14 7.27 -0.78 -21.62
CA GLY A 14 6.00 -0.67 -22.34
C GLY A 14 4.85 -0.08 -21.52
N ILE A 15 4.78 -0.36 -20.20
CA ILE A 15 3.81 0.29 -19.31
C ILE A 15 4.20 1.76 -19.08
N PHE A 16 5.47 2.02 -18.79
CA PHE A 16 5.95 3.39 -18.58
C PHE A 16 5.80 4.26 -19.83
N ALA A 17 6.00 3.70 -21.03
CA ALA A 17 5.78 4.42 -22.27
C ALA A 17 4.31 4.86 -22.42
N LYS A 18 3.36 3.95 -22.16
CA LYS A 18 1.93 4.26 -22.17
C LYS A 18 1.55 5.30 -21.11
N LEU A 19 2.15 5.22 -19.91
CA LEU A 19 1.92 6.22 -18.84
C LEU A 19 2.19 7.64 -19.32
N SER A 20 3.27 7.85 -20.08
CA SER A 20 3.68 9.17 -20.58
C SER A 20 2.68 9.79 -21.55
N GLU A 21 1.82 8.98 -22.17
CA GLU A 21 0.80 9.41 -23.14
C GLU A 21 -0.55 9.73 -22.47
N THR A 22 -0.70 9.44 -21.17
CA THR A 22 -1.95 9.62 -20.45
C THR A 22 -2.00 10.92 -19.64
N THR A 23 -3.21 11.45 -19.41
CA THR A 23 -3.39 12.62 -18.54
C THR A 23 -2.96 12.33 -17.11
N GLY A 24 -3.24 11.15 -16.58
CA GLY A 24 -2.81 10.72 -15.25
C GLY A 24 -1.29 10.67 -15.13
N GLY A 25 -0.59 10.24 -16.18
CA GLY A 25 0.87 10.17 -16.22
C GLY A 25 1.60 11.53 -16.31
N THR A 26 0.88 12.60 -16.66
CA THR A 26 1.48 13.93 -16.85
C THR A 26 1.09 14.95 -15.78
N ARG A 27 0.18 14.60 -14.87
CA ARG A 27 -0.31 15.45 -13.78
C ARG A 27 -0.03 14.86 -12.42
N ASP A 28 -0.09 15.71 -11.41
CA ASP A 28 0.05 15.35 -10.00
C ASP A 28 1.26 14.40 -9.76
N ILE A 29 1.06 13.24 -9.18
CA ILE A 29 2.14 12.27 -8.94
C ILE A 29 2.74 11.73 -10.23
N GLY A 30 1.94 11.61 -11.30
CA GLY A 30 2.44 11.20 -12.61
C GLY A 30 3.53 12.11 -13.16
N LYS A 31 3.40 13.44 -12.97
CA LYS A 31 4.44 14.41 -13.33
C LYS A 31 5.76 14.14 -12.59
N ARG A 32 5.70 13.83 -11.29
CA ARG A 32 6.89 13.48 -10.49
C ARG A 32 7.54 12.20 -11.01
N ILE A 33 6.75 11.18 -11.31
CA ILE A 33 7.21 9.87 -11.75
C ILE A 33 7.99 9.94 -13.05
N GLN A 34 7.64 10.82 -13.98
CA GLN A 34 8.37 11.03 -15.23
C GLN A 34 9.86 11.36 -15.00
N GLY A 35 10.19 12.00 -13.88
CA GLY A 35 11.57 12.33 -13.49
C GLY A 35 12.30 11.24 -12.71
N VAL A 36 11.65 10.12 -12.35
CA VAL A 36 12.24 9.06 -11.53
C VAL A 36 12.74 7.92 -12.41
N ARG A 37 13.96 8.05 -12.92
CA ARG A 37 14.54 7.06 -13.85
C ARG A 37 14.56 5.64 -13.29
N THR A 38 14.83 5.47 -12.01
CA THR A 38 14.92 4.16 -11.33
C THR A 38 13.58 3.43 -11.19
N ILE A 39 12.46 4.06 -11.59
CA ILE A 39 11.14 3.42 -11.59
C ILE A 39 10.87 2.58 -12.85
N TYR A 40 11.65 2.76 -13.93
CA TYR A 40 11.46 2.05 -15.20
C TYR A 40 12.77 1.54 -15.83
N ASP A 41 13.92 2.02 -15.38
CA ASP A 41 15.25 1.64 -15.88
C ASP A 41 15.89 0.63 -14.92
N LEU A 42 15.93 -0.65 -15.34
CA LEU A 42 16.48 -1.74 -14.55
C LEU A 42 17.95 -1.58 -14.21
N GLU A 43 18.77 -1.09 -15.14
CA GLU A 43 20.20 -0.88 -14.87
C GLU A 43 20.42 0.21 -13.82
N ALA A 44 19.64 1.30 -13.92
CA ALA A 44 19.67 2.33 -12.90
C ALA A 44 19.21 1.79 -11.54
N ARG A 45 18.15 0.94 -11.54
CA ARG A 45 17.64 0.29 -10.33
C ARG A 45 18.68 -0.63 -9.70
N PHE A 46 19.31 -1.48 -10.48
CA PHE A 46 20.33 -2.41 -9.98
C PHE A 46 21.55 -1.70 -9.41
N ARG A 47 22.00 -0.61 -10.02
CA ARG A 47 23.09 0.21 -9.44
C ARG A 47 22.74 0.77 -8.06
N ILE A 48 21.46 1.09 -7.80
CA ILE A 48 21.02 1.47 -6.44
C ILE A 48 21.08 0.26 -5.51
N MET A 49 20.49 -0.86 -5.93
CA MET A 49 20.41 -2.08 -5.12
C MET A 49 21.79 -2.66 -4.78
N ASP A 50 22.76 -2.57 -5.67
CA ASP A 50 24.16 -3.01 -5.46
C ASP A 50 24.88 -2.27 -4.32
N GLY A 51 24.33 -1.14 -3.88
CA GLY A 51 24.81 -0.40 -2.72
C GLY A 51 24.36 -0.98 -1.37
N PHE A 52 23.55 -2.05 -1.36
CA PHE A 52 23.00 -2.65 -0.15
C PHE A 52 23.19 -4.17 -0.17
N GLU A 53 23.87 -4.70 0.86
CA GLU A 53 24.11 -6.14 0.99
C GLU A 53 22.83 -6.89 1.37
N ASN A 54 22.63 -8.07 0.76
CA ASN A 54 21.50 -8.98 1.06
C ASN A 54 20.14 -8.27 0.98
N TYR A 55 19.97 -7.40 0.00
CA TYR A 55 18.79 -6.59 -0.23
C TYR A 55 18.01 -7.07 -1.46
N SER A 56 16.72 -7.36 -1.26
CA SER A 56 15.80 -7.73 -2.32
C SER A 56 14.47 -6.97 -2.18
N GLN A 57 13.68 -6.93 -3.24
CA GLN A 57 12.46 -6.15 -3.32
C GLN A 57 11.26 -7.01 -3.69
N VAL A 58 10.10 -6.72 -3.07
CA VAL A 58 8.77 -7.11 -3.58
C VAL A 58 8.27 -5.98 -4.47
N LEU A 59 8.05 -6.28 -5.74
CA LEU A 59 7.65 -5.28 -6.73
C LEU A 59 6.15 -5.00 -6.68
N SER A 60 5.80 -3.74 -6.91
CA SER A 60 4.43 -3.29 -7.20
C SER A 60 4.44 -2.25 -8.32
N LEU A 61 3.27 -1.96 -8.89
CA LEU A 61 3.16 -0.80 -9.79
C LEU A 61 3.29 0.49 -8.98
N GLY A 62 3.88 1.51 -9.61
CA GLY A 62 3.84 2.86 -9.06
C GLY A 62 2.49 3.54 -9.28
N LEU A 63 2.34 4.73 -8.69
CA LEU A 63 1.24 5.65 -9.04
C LEU A 63 1.49 6.28 -10.44
N PRO A 64 0.47 6.78 -11.13
CA PRO A 64 -0.94 6.79 -10.72
C PRO A 64 -1.59 5.42 -10.84
N PRO A 65 -2.80 5.22 -10.23
CA PRO A 65 -3.57 4.00 -10.38
C PRO A 65 -3.90 3.68 -11.84
N ILE A 66 -4.17 2.40 -12.14
CA ILE A 66 -4.48 1.95 -13.51
C ILE A 66 -5.66 2.71 -14.10
N GLU A 67 -6.71 2.97 -13.33
CA GLU A 67 -7.88 3.73 -13.75
C GLU A 67 -7.57 5.19 -14.14
N ALA A 68 -6.51 5.77 -13.60
CA ALA A 68 -6.03 7.09 -14.01
C ALA A 68 -5.15 7.05 -15.27
N MET A 69 -4.65 5.86 -15.64
CA MET A 69 -3.81 5.63 -16.82
C MET A 69 -4.59 5.11 -18.02
N ALA A 70 -5.69 4.39 -17.78
CA ALA A 70 -6.49 3.75 -18.81
C ALA A 70 -7.98 3.82 -18.48
N GLY A 71 -8.81 4.10 -19.46
CA GLY A 71 -10.27 4.03 -19.29
C GLY A 71 -10.75 2.60 -19.01
N PRO A 72 -12.00 2.41 -18.55
CA PRO A 72 -12.53 1.11 -18.14
C PRO A 72 -12.37 0.01 -19.19
N ASP A 73 -12.48 0.34 -20.47
CA ASP A 73 -12.35 -0.63 -21.59
C ASP A 73 -10.89 -1.08 -21.82
N GLN A 74 -9.93 -0.26 -21.48
CA GLN A 74 -8.51 -0.53 -21.70
C GLN A 74 -7.80 -0.99 -20.41
N ALA A 75 -8.34 -0.66 -19.25
CA ALA A 75 -7.76 -0.96 -17.95
C ALA A 75 -7.49 -2.47 -17.74
N PRO A 76 -8.37 -3.42 -18.18
CA PRO A 76 -8.12 -4.85 -18.04
C PRO A 76 -6.86 -5.32 -18.76
N GLU A 77 -6.68 -4.92 -20.00
CA GLU A 77 -5.49 -5.29 -20.78
C GLU A 77 -4.23 -4.60 -20.22
N PHE A 78 -4.36 -3.35 -19.77
CA PHE A 78 -3.26 -2.63 -19.13
C PHE A 78 -2.80 -3.34 -17.86
N ALA A 79 -3.73 -3.76 -16.99
CA ALA A 79 -3.44 -4.50 -15.76
C ALA A 79 -2.76 -5.84 -16.07
N ARG A 80 -3.30 -6.60 -17.05
CA ARG A 80 -2.73 -7.88 -17.46
C ARG A 80 -1.27 -7.74 -17.91
N VAL A 81 -1.00 -6.82 -18.84
CA VAL A 81 0.37 -6.60 -19.36
C VAL A 81 1.32 -6.14 -18.26
N ALA A 82 0.84 -5.29 -17.33
CA ALA A 82 1.64 -4.83 -16.21
C ALA A 82 2.00 -5.97 -15.26
N ASN A 83 1.02 -6.79 -14.88
CA ASN A 83 1.23 -7.93 -13.98
C ASN A 83 2.13 -9.01 -14.61
N ASP A 84 1.92 -9.34 -15.88
CA ASP A 84 2.77 -10.27 -16.62
C ASP A 84 4.22 -9.78 -16.67
N GLY A 85 4.42 -8.46 -16.88
CA GLY A 85 5.75 -7.86 -16.87
C GLY A 85 6.42 -7.86 -15.49
N LEU A 86 5.67 -7.71 -14.39
CA LEU A 86 6.22 -7.85 -13.03
C LEU A 86 6.60 -9.32 -12.75
N ALA A 87 5.76 -10.27 -13.13
CA ALA A 87 6.04 -11.70 -13.01
C ALA A 87 7.31 -12.11 -13.77
N GLU A 88 7.46 -11.63 -15.03
CA GLU A 88 8.66 -11.86 -15.83
C GLU A 88 9.94 -11.32 -15.14
N LEU A 89 9.86 -10.14 -14.53
CA LEU A 89 11.01 -9.55 -13.82
C LEU A 89 11.42 -10.39 -12.61
N VAL A 90 10.47 -10.89 -11.83
CA VAL A 90 10.74 -11.75 -10.67
C VAL A 90 11.36 -13.07 -11.13
N GLN A 91 10.84 -13.69 -12.18
CA GLN A 91 11.39 -14.94 -12.74
C GLN A 91 12.80 -14.74 -13.28
N LYS A 92 13.07 -13.61 -13.94
CA LYS A 92 14.36 -13.33 -14.58
C LYS A 92 15.44 -12.90 -13.57
N TYR A 93 15.06 -12.24 -12.50
CA TYR A 93 16.00 -11.66 -11.52
C TYR A 93 15.63 -12.03 -10.07
N PRO A 94 15.50 -13.33 -9.72
CA PRO A 94 15.01 -13.77 -8.41
C PRO A 94 15.89 -13.32 -7.23
N ASP A 95 17.19 -13.10 -7.46
CA ASP A 95 18.10 -12.57 -6.44
C ASP A 95 17.88 -11.08 -6.14
N ARG A 96 17.18 -10.38 -7.02
CA ARG A 96 16.87 -8.94 -6.89
C ARG A 96 15.42 -8.71 -6.49
N PHE A 97 14.52 -9.45 -7.10
CA PHE A 97 13.08 -9.34 -6.92
C PHE A 97 12.53 -10.66 -6.39
N CYS A 98 12.26 -10.68 -5.08
CA CYS A 98 11.82 -11.90 -4.40
C CYS A 98 10.31 -12.19 -4.54
N GLY A 99 9.54 -11.28 -5.14
CA GLY A 99 8.12 -11.42 -5.37
C GLY A 99 7.50 -10.16 -5.98
N TYR A 100 6.22 -10.23 -6.30
CA TYR A 100 5.45 -9.08 -6.76
C TYR A 100 4.01 -9.09 -6.24
N VAL A 101 3.41 -7.92 -6.18
CA VAL A 101 1.98 -7.73 -5.93
C VAL A 101 1.34 -7.10 -7.16
N GLY A 102 0.22 -7.67 -7.59
CA GLY A 102 -0.43 -7.24 -8.81
C GLY A 102 -1.34 -6.03 -8.63
N GLY A 103 -1.41 -5.19 -9.68
CA GLY A 103 -2.39 -4.11 -9.81
C GLY A 103 -3.65 -4.59 -10.51
N LEU A 104 -4.79 -3.99 -10.18
CA LEU A 104 -6.09 -4.39 -10.71
C LEU A 104 -6.77 -3.24 -11.49
N PRO A 105 -7.58 -3.56 -12.52
CA PRO A 105 -8.36 -2.57 -13.28
C PRO A 105 -9.62 -2.18 -12.51
N MET A 106 -9.48 -1.44 -11.40
CA MET A 106 -10.56 -1.19 -10.44
C MET A 106 -11.74 -0.39 -11.01
N SER A 107 -11.55 0.36 -12.10
CA SER A 107 -12.65 1.00 -12.85
C SER A 107 -13.61 0.00 -13.55
N ALA A 108 -13.17 -1.28 -13.67
CA ALA A 108 -13.96 -2.39 -14.19
C ALA A 108 -14.01 -3.54 -13.16
N PRO A 109 -14.84 -3.46 -12.11
CA PRO A 109 -14.76 -4.35 -10.94
C PRO A 109 -14.86 -5.85 -11.24
N ASP A 110 -15.67 -6.25 -12.23
CA ASP A 110 -15.78 -7.66 -12.63
C ASP A 110 -14.47 -8.15 -13.28
N GLU A 111 -13.83 -7.33 -14.09
CA GLU A 111 -12.52 -7.63 -14.67
C GLU A 111 -11.42 -7.61 -13.60
N ALA A 112 -11.53 -6.70 -12.63
CA ALA A 112 -10.61 -6.65 -11.49
C ALA A 112 -10.68 -7.95 -10.67
N ALA A 113 -11.87 -8.49 -10.43
CA ALA A 113 -12.04 -9.78 -9.76
C ALA A 113 -11.44 -10.94 -10.59
N ARG A 114 -11.67 -10.98 -11.91
CA ARG A 114 -11.08 -12.00 -12.80
C ARG A 114 -9.55 -11.93 -12.82
N GLU A 115 -8.99 -10.71 -12.89
CA GLU A 115 -7.55 -10.53 -12.87
C GLU A 115 -6.94 -10.91 -11.50
N ALA A 116 -7.61 -10.56 -10.38
CA ALA A 116 -7.20 -11.00 -9.05
C ALA A 116 -7.15 -12.54 -8.95
N GLU A 117 -8.18 -13.23 -9.46
CA GLU A 117 -8.20 -14.70 -9.48
C GLU A 117 -7.09 -15.25 -10.39
N ARG A 118 -6.88 -14.68 -11.57
CA ARG A 118 -5.82 -15.07 -12.49
C ARG A 118 -4.44 -15.03 -11.85
N ILE A 119 -4.10 -13.95 -11.18
CA ILE A 119 -2.74 -13.77 -10.64
C ILE A 119 -2.52 -14.40 -9.27
N LEU A 120 -3.55 -14.46 -8.41
CA LEU A 120 -3.41 -15.01 -7.06
C LEU A 120 -3.64 -16.52 -6.99
N VAL A 121 -4.57 -17.05 -7.79
CA VAL A 121 -4.99 -18.46 -7.72
C VAL A 121 -4.30 -19.29 -8.80
N HIS A 122 -4.20 -18.75 -10.01
CA HIS A 122 -3.63 -19.45 -11.17
C HIS A 122 -2.22 -18.97 -11.53
N GLY A 123 -1.77 -17.87 -10.94
CA GLY A 123 -0.46 -17.28 -11.14
C GLY A 123 0.43 -17.37 -9.89
N ASP A 124 1.43 -16.52 -9.84
CA ASP A 124 2.49 -16.52 -8.83
C ASP A 124 2.59 -15.18 -8.05
N ALA A 125 1.57 -14.32 -8.16
CA ALA A 125 1.54 -13.07 -7.41
C ALA A 125 1.51 -13.34 -5.89
N ASN A 126 2.29 -12.56 -5.15
CA ASN A 126 2.39 -12.68 -3.70
C ASN A 126 1.32 -11.87 -2.96
N GLY A 127 0.54 -11.05 -3.67
CA GLY A 127 -0.53 -10.22 -3.13
C GLY A 127 -1.13 -9.31 -4.19
N LEU A 128 -2.00 -8.39 -3.74
CA LEU A 128 -2.60 -7.34 -4.57
C LEU A 128 -2.21 -5.97 -4.05
N GLN A 129 -2.04 -4.99 -4.91
CA GLN A 129 -2.02 -3.59 -4.54
C GLN A 129 -3.38 -2.96 -4.84
N LEU A 130 -4.03 -2.39 -3.82
CA LEU A 130 -5.21 -1.55 -3.97
C LEU A 130 -4.88 -0.12 -3.53
N HIS A 131 -5.55 0.83 -4.15
CA HIS A 131 -5.45 2.23 -3.75
C HIS A 131 -6.59 2.60 -2.81
N THR A 132 -6.39 3.61 -1.96
CA THR A 132 -7.36 4.04 -0.93
C THR A 132 -8.71 4.48 -1.49
N ASN A 133 -8.76 4.86 -2.76
CA ASN A 133 -10.00 5.13 -3.48
C ASN A 133 -9.88 4.72 -4.95
N VAL A 134 -10.99 4.53 -5.61
CA VAL A 134 -11.14 4.28 -7.05
C VAL A 134 -11.97 5.41 -7.64
N ASP A 135 -11.35 6.36 -8.31
CA ASP A 135 -12.01 7.56 -8.83
C ASP A 135 -12.88 8.30 -7.78
N GLY A 136 -12.38 8.34 -6.53
CA GLY A 136 -13.08 8.94 -5.39
C GLY A 136 -14.09 8.02 -4.68
N LEU A 137 -14.32 6.81 -5.18
CA LEU A 137 -15.19 5.82 -4.52
C LEU A 137 -14.39 5.08 -3.43
N CYS A 138 -15.04 4.81 -2.30
CA CYS A 138 -14.44 4.06 -1.21
C CYS A 138 -14.30 2.57 -1.56
N LEU A 139 -13.29 1.90 -0.98
CA LEU A 139 -13.07 0.48 -1.22
C LEU A 139 -14.12 -0.44 -0.58
N ASP A 140 -14.91 0.03 0.37
CA ASP A 140 -16.01 -0.71 0.99
C ASP A 140 -17.31 -0.70 0.17
N GLU A 141 -17.29 -0.13 -1.05
CA GLU A 141 -18.39 -0.24 -1.99
C GLU A 141 -18.66 -1.73 -2.35
N PRO A 142 -19.94 -2.16 -2.43
CA PRO A 142 -20.29 -3.56 -2.68
C PRO A 142 -19.62 -4.18 -3.91
N ARG A 143 -19.36 -3.36 -4.94
CA ARG A 143 -18.71 -3.79 -6.19
C ARG A 143 -17.28 -4.28 -6.04
N PHE A 144 -16.57 -3.86 -4.97
CA PHE A 144 -15.19 -4.24 -4.71
C PHE A 144 -15.06 -5.44 -3.76
N LEU A 145 -16.13 -5.84 -3.07
CA LEU A 145 -16.10 -6.94 -2.10
C LEU A 145 -15.58 -8.28 -2.65
N PRO A 146 -15.87 -8.67 -3.92
CA PRO A 146 -15.31 -9.90 -4.48
C PRO A 146 -13.77 -9.96 -4.46
N ILE A 147 -13.09 -8.81 -4.58
CA ILE A 147 -11.62 -8.75 -4.58
C ILE A 147 -11.08 -9.12 -3.19
N PHE A 148 -11.69 -8.60 -2.12
CA PHE A 148 -11.32 -8.96 -0.75
C PHE A 148 -11.56 -10.45 -0.46
N GLU A 149 -12.66 -10.99 -0.97
CA GLU A 149 -12.99 -12.42 -0.84
C GLU A 149 -11.95 -13.31 -1.52
N ILE A 150 -11.54 -12.97 -2.75
CA ILE A 150 -10.51 -13.71 -3.51
C ILE A 150 -9.17 -13.66 -2.75
N ALA A 151 -8.74 -12.49 -2.31
CA ALA A 151 -7.48 -12.32 -1.56
C ALA A 151 -7.50 -13.13 -0.25
N ALA A 152 -8.59 -13.06 0.52
CA ALA A 152 -8.75 -13.82 1.76
C ALA A 152 -8.73 -15.34 1.53
N LYS A 153 -9.45 -15.84 0.52
CA LYS A 153 -9.46 -17.26 0.15
C LYS A 153 -8.09 -17.77 -0.34
N ALA A 154 -7.37 -16.94 -1.08
CA ALA A 154 -6.02 -17.24 -1.53
C ALA A 154 -4.98 -17.15 -0.39
N GLY A 155 -5.32 -16.60 0.76
CA GLY A 155 -4.40 -16.33 1.87
C GLY A 155 -3.33 -15.29 1.54
N LYS A 156 -3.58 -14.44 0.54
CA LYS A 156 -2.64 -13.44 0.02
C LYS A 156 -2.98 -12.05 0.54
N PRO A 157 -1.97 -11.21 0.87
CA PRO A 157 -2.21 -9.88 1.40
C PRO A 157 -2.67 -8.88 0.34
N ILE A 158 -3.36 -7.85 0.82
CA ILE A 158 -3.62 -6.61 0.08
C ILE A 158 -2.71 -5.51 0.62
N LEU A 159 -1.95 -4.87 -0.27
CA LEU A 159 -1.17 -3.69 0.03
C LEU A 159 -2.02 -2.46 -0.28
N LEU A 160 -2.30 -1.67 0.74
CA LEU A 160 -3.14 -0.47 0.64
C LEU A 160 -2.25 0.75 0.46
N HIS A 161 -2.31 1.37 -0.72
CA HIS A 161 -1.53 2.55 -1.10
C HIS A 161 -2.43 3.79 -1.19
N PRO A 162 -2.03 4.96 -0.68
CA PRO A 162 -2.80 6.19 -0.83
C PRO A 162 -2.91 6.63 -2.30
N ALA A 163 -4.05 7.23 -2.67
CA ALA A 163 -4.32 7.68 -4.05
C ALA A 163 -4.94 9.08 -4.15
N ARG A 164 -5.05 9.80 -3.06
CA ARG A 164 -5.61 11.16 -3.07
C ARG A 164 -4.85 12.04 -4.07
N THR A 165 -5.58 12.82 -4.84
CA THR A 165 -5.02 13.75 -5.86
C THR A 165 -5.27 15.21 -5.46
N ALA A 166 -4.67 16.14 -6.20
CA ALA A 166 -4.88 17.55 -6.00
C ALA A 166 -6.33 18.01 -6.27
N SER A 167 -7.18 17.18 -6.87
CA SER A 167 -8.60 17.49 -7.06
C SER A 167 -9.41 17.50 -5.76
N PHE A 168 -8.92 16.85 -4.72
CA PHE A 168 -9.51 16.91 -3.39
C PHE A 168 -9.00 18.16 -2.66
N SER A 169 -9.85 19.19 -2.59
CA SER A 169 -9.51 20.47 -1.95
C SER A 169 -9.17 20.30 -0.46
N ASP A 170 -8.33 21.22 0.05
CA ASP A 170 -7.99 21.28 1.47
C ASP A 170 -9.08 21.96 2.28
N PHE A 171 -9.77 22.92 1.67
CA PHE A 171 -10.91 23.66 2.23
C PHE A 171 -12.06 23.67 1.24
N ALA A 172 -13.29 23.57 1.74
CA ALA A 172 -14.50 23.46 0.93
C ALA A 172 -14.73 24.60 -0.11
N ALA A 173 -14.20 25.80 0.18
CA ALA A 173 -14.29 26.96 -0.71
C ALA A 173 -13.23 26.97 -1.84
N GLU A 174 -12.29 26.03 -1.84
CA GLU A 174 -11.22 25.96 -2.82
C GLU A 174 -11.52 24.91 -3.89
N PRO A 175 -11.14 25.15 -5.15
CA PRO A 175 -11.41 24.20 -6.23
C PRO A 175 -10.47 22.99 -6.22
N ARG A 176 -9.36 23.06 -5.48
CA ARG A 176 -8.33 22.02 -5.41
C ARG A 176 -7.40 22.23 -4.22
N SER A 177 -6.66 21.16 -3.86
CA SER A 177 -5.56 21.25 -2.89
C SER A 177 -4.42 22.14 -3.40
N ARG A 178 -3.75 22.82 -2.48
CA ARG A 178 -2.59 23.69 -2.74
C ARG A 178 -1.34 23.18 -2.05
N TYR A 179 -0.18 23.67 -2.47
CA TYR A 179 1.12 23.39 -1.85
C TYR A 179 1.43 21.89 -1.68
N GLU A 180 0.81 21.05 -2.51
CA GLU A 180 0.94 19.58 -2.42
C GLU A 180 0.49 18.99 -1.06
N ILE A 181 -0.37 19.70 -0.32
CA ILE A 181 -0.95 19.23 0.95
C ILE A 181 -1.65 17.87 0.78
N TRP A 182 -2.22 17.61 -0.42
CA TRP A 182 -2.86 16.35 -0.77
C TRP A 182 -1.95 15.12 -0.64
N THR A 183 -0.61 15.26 -0.81
CA THR A 183 0.34 14.16 -0.56
C THR A 183 0.78 14.10 0.89
N ILE A 184 1.19 15.25 1.46
CA ILE A 184 1.86 15.29 2.76
C ILE A 184 0.92 14.95 3.92
N PHE A 185 -0.28 15.52 3.92
CA PHE A 185 -1.30 15.26 4.94
C PHE A 185 -2.51 14.50 4.39
N GLY A 186 -2.83 14.70 3.11
CA GLY A 186 -3.98 14.07 2.48
C GLY A 186 -3.82 12.55 2.34
N TRP A 187 -2.65 12.05 1.98
CA TRP A 187 -2.38 10.61 1.89
C TRP A 187 -2.47 9.89 3.24
N PRO A 188 -1.81 10.37 4.31
CA PRO A 188 -1.99 9.77 5.64
C PRO A 188 -3.44 9.81 6.12
N TYR A 189 -4.16 10.91 5.88
CA TYR A 189 -5.58 10.99 6.21
C TYR A 189 -6.40 9.93 5.48
N GLU A 190 -6.24 9.83 4.16
CA GLU A 190 -7.05 8.93 3.34
C GLU A 190 -6.77 7.45 3.66
N THR A 191 -5.50 7.07 3.88
CA THR A 191 -5.15 5.72 4.35
C THR A 191 -5.84 5.40 5.67
N SER A 192 -5.79 6.31 6.64
CA SER A 192 -6.44 6.13 7.94
C SER A 192 -7.97 6.03 7.83
N ALA A 193 -8.57 6.88 6.99
CA ALA A 193 -10.00 6.86 6.72
C ALA A 193 -10.43 5.55 6.05
N THR A 194 -9.65 5.04 5.09
CA THR A 194 -9.93 3.77 4.41
C THR A 194 -9.82 2.60 5.38
N MET A 195 -8.80 2.56 6.24
CA MET A 195 -8.70 1.53 7.29
C MET A 195 -9.95 1.53 8.18
N ALA A 196 -10.38 2.70 8.66
CA ALA A 196 -11.60 2.84 9.45
C ALA A 196 -12.86 2.37 8.68
N ARG A 197 -12.98 2.73 7.39
CA ARG A 197 -14.08 2.30 6.53
C ARG A 197 -14.12 0.78 6.36
N LEU A 198 -13.00 0.12 6.11
CA LEU A 198 -12.91 -1.33 5.99
C LEU A 198 -13.32 -2.05 7.29
N ILE A 199 -13.02 -1.46 8.45
CA ILE A 199 -13.45 -1.99 9.75
C ILE A 199 -14.95 -1.79 9.94
N PHE A 200 -15.44 -0.55 9.86
CA PHE A 200 -16.83 -0.21 10.20
C PHE A 200 -17.85 -0.77 9.20
N SER A 201 -17.51 -0.92 7.93
CA SER A 201 -18.35 -1.57 6.92
C SER A 201 -18.42 -3.09 7.06
N GLY A 202 -17.57 -3.66 7.95
CA GLY A 202 -17.53 -5.09 8.21
C GLY A 202 -16.71 -5.90 7.21
N VAL A 203 -15.95 -5.29 6.30
CA VAL A 203 -15.09 -6.01 5.34
C VAL A 203 -14.11 -6.94 6.07
N MET A 204 -13.42 -6.41 7.10
CA MET A 204 -12.48 -7.20 7.89
C MET A 204 -13.14 -8.35 8.66
N THR A 205 -14.37 -8.17 9.11
CA THR A 205 -15.15 -9.22 9.83
C THR A 205 -15.73 -10.24 8.85
N ARG A 206 -16.17 -9.79 7.68
CA ARG A 206 -16.78 -10.64 6.65
C ARG A 206 -15.79 -11.61 6.01
N PHE A 207 -14.54 -11.22 5.89
CA PHE A 207 -13.49 -12.00 5.27
C PHE A 207 -12.39 -12.34 6.30
N PRO A 208 -12.65 -13.30 7.21
CA PRO A 208 -11.67 -13.70 8.22
C PRO A 208 -10.42 -14.24 7.55
N GLY A 209 -9.25 -13.81 8.06
CA GLY A 209 -7.97 -14.15 7.47
C GLY A 209 -7.50 -13.19 6.36
N LEU A 210 -8.30 -12.19 6.00
CA LEU A 210 -7.85 -11.09 5.15
C LEU A 210 -6.68 -10.36 5.83
N LYS A 211 -5.58 -10.22 5.09
CA LYS A 211 -4.38 -9.52 5.55
C LYS A 211 -4.23 -8.23 4.75
N VAL A 212 -4.12 -7.10 5.43
CA VAL A 212 -3.94 -5.79 4.79
C VAL A 212 -2.69 -5.12 5.33
N LEU A 213 -1.74 -4.81 4.45
CA LEU A 213 -0.57 -3.99 4.75
C LEU A 213 -0.90 -2.54 4.39
N ALA A 214 -1.05 -1.69 5.40
CA ALA A 214 -1.29 -0.27 5.22
C ALA A 214 0.04 0.48 5.09
N HIS A 215 0.27 1.07 3.92
CA HIS A 215 1.50 1.81 3.61
C HIS A 215 1.73 2.98 4.56
N HIS A 216 2.99 3.38 4.72
CA HIS A 216 3.43 4.43 5.64
C HIS A 216 3.01 4.15 7.10
N LEU A 217 3.21 2.90 7.55
CA LEU A 217 3.00 2.43 8.93
C LEU A 217 1.56 2.63 9.44
N GLY A 218 0.55 2.48 8.55
CA GLY A 218 -0.85 2.73 8.90
C GLY A 218 -1.17 4.22 9.10
N ALA A 219 -0.28 5.08 8.60
CA ALA A 219 -0.46 6.53 8.50
C ALA A 219 -0.72 7.21 9.84
N MET A 220 -1.92 7.78 10.06
CA MET A 220 -2.25 8.52 11.28
C MET A 220 -2.73 7.61 12.43
N VAL A 221 -3.08 6.36 12.15
CA VAL A 221 -3.75 5.46 13.11
C VAL A 221 -2.92 5.27 14.38
N PRO A 222 -1.62 4.93 14.33
CA PRO A 222 -0.83 4.74 15.54
C PRO A 222 -0.75 5.97 16.43
N PHE A 223 -0.61 7.15 15.83
CA PHE A 223 -0.53 8.42 16.56
C PHE A 223 -1.85 8.80 17.26
N PHE A 224 -2.99 8.37 16.71
CA PHE A 224 -4.31 8.70 17.22
C PHE A 224 -4.99 7.56 18.00
N ASP A 225 -4.26 6.57 18.49
CA ASP A 225 -4.80 5.39 19.20
C ASP A 225 -5.79 5.72 20.31
N ALA A 226 -5.39 6.56 21.28
CA ALA A 226 -6.24 7.02 22.37
C ALA A 226 -7.46 7.83 21.87
N ARG A 227 -7.28 8.62 20.80
CA ARG A 227 -8.39 9.36 20.17
C ARG A 227 -9.37 8.44 19.45
N ILE A 228 -8.87 7.39 18.80
CA ILE A 228 -9.68 6.33 18.17
C ILE A 228 -10.53 5.65 19.24
N ASP A 229 -9.91 5.17 20.30
CA ASP A 229 -10.56 4.44 21.37
C ASP A 229 -11.65 5.27 22.06
N THR A 230 -11.27 6.44 22.57
CA THR A 230 -12.20 7.31 23.31
C THR A 230 -13.20 8.03 22.41
N GLY A 231 -12.77 8.45 21.22
CA GLY A 231 -13.60 9.22 20.29
C GLY A 231 -14.73 8.38 19.68
N TRP A 232 -14.45 7.16 19.32
CA TRP A 232 -15.48 6.26 18.76
C TRP A 232 -16.25 5.46 19.81
N ALA A 233 -15.85 5.47 21.09
CA ALA A 233 -16.68 4.92 22.17
C ALA A 233 -18.11 5.53 22.20
N THR A 234 -18.26 6.76 21.67
CA THR A 234 -19.53 7.47 21.53
C THR A 234 -19.95 7.61 20.06
N LEU A 235 -19.68 6.61 19.24
CA LEU A 235 -20.06 6.59 17.82
C LEU A 235 -21.57 6.84 17.66
N GLY A 236 -21.94 7.76 16.76
CA GLY A 236 -23.32 8.20 16.52
C GLY A 236 -23.76 9.41 17.35
N SER A 237 -23.08 9.72 18.47
CA SER A 237 -23.48 10.89 19.32
C SER A 237 -23.33 12.24 18.65
N ARG A 238 -22.60 12.31 17.53
CA ARG A 238 -22.32 13.53 16.76
C ARG A 238 -22.95 13.53 15.37
N THR A 239 -23.74 12.47 15.04
CA THR A 239 -24.35 12.29 13.72
C THR A 239 -25.86 12.22 13.88
N SER A 240 -26.59 13.07 13.15
CA SER A 240 -28.05 13.20 13.26
C SER A 240 -28.81 12.28 12.29
N ASP A 241 -28.20 11.96 11.15
CA ASP A 241 -28.92 11.43 9.98
C ASP A 241 -28.64 9.94 9.75
N GLU A 242 -27.74 9.33 10.52
CA GLU A 242 -27.38 7.92 10.41
C GLU A 242 -27.43 7.22 11.77
N ASP A 243 -27.94 6.00 11.77
CA ASP A 243 -27.96 5.14 12.96
C ASP A 243 -26.72 4.24 12.98
N TYR A 244 -25.76 4.56 13.83
CA TYR A 244 -24.58 3.73 14.08
C TYR A 244 -24.71 2.82 15.31
N SER A 245 -25.93 2.69 15.87
CA SER A 245 -26.18 1.79 16.98
C SER A 245 -25.86 0.35 16.56
N GLY A 246 -25.10 -0.35 17.38
CA GLY A 246 -24.71 -1.72 17.07
C GLY A 246 -23.47 -1.89 16.18
N VAL A 247 -22.96 -0.86 15.49
CA VAL A 247 -21.75 -0.96 14.63
C VAL A 247 -20.56 -1.46 15.45
N LEU A 248 -20.25 -0.85 16.59
CA LEU A 248 -19.14 -1.30 17.44
C LEU A 248 -19.35 -2.72 17.96
N LYS A 249 -20.58 -3.10 18.26
CA LYS A 249 -20.91 -4.46 18.71
C LYS A 249 -20.72 -5.50 17.62
N SER A 250 -20.97 -5.14 16.36
CA SER A 250 -20.81 -6.04 15.22
C SER A 250 -19.35 -6.38 14.91
N LEU A 251 -18.38 -5.61 15.43
CA LEU A 251 -16.95 -5.87 15.26
C LEU A 251 -16.49 -7.14 16.00
N GLY A 252 -17.20 -7.55 17.06
CA GLY A 252 -16.91 -8.77 17.81
C GLY A 252 -15.66 -8.70 18.71
N LYS A 253 -14.92 -7.59 18.69
CA LYS A 253 -13.73 -7.31 19.51
C LYS A 253 -13.54 -5.82 19.74
N PRO A 254 -12.63 -5.39 20.64
CA PRO A 254 -12.31 -3.98 20.84
C PRO A 254 -11.87 -3.31 19.53
N LEU A 255 -12.27 -2.04 19.33
CA LEU A 255 -12.00 -1.32 18.10
C LEU A 255 -10.50 -1.19 17.78
N LEU A 256 -9.68 -0.90 18.79
CA LEU A 256 -8.22 -0.81 18.59
C LEU A 256 -7.62 -2.13 18.10
N ASP A 257 -8.15 -3.27 18.58
CA ASP A 257 -7.69 -4.58 18.12
C ASP A 257 -8.05 -4.83 16.65
N CYS A 258 -9.15 -4.24 16.15
CA CYS A 258 -9.47 -4.26 14.72
C CYS A 258 -8.42 -3.51 13.89
N PHE A 259 -7.91 -2.38 14.37
CA PHE A 259 -6.83 -1.66 13.70
C PHE A 259 -5.48 -2.39 13.80
N LYS A 260 -5.23 -3.10 14.89
CA LYS A 260 -4.01 -3.90 15.08
C LYS A 260 -3.96 -5.17 14.23
N ASP A 261 -5.06 -5.59 13.60
CA ASP A 261 -5.04 -6.66 12.60
C ASP A 261 -4.34 -6.28 11.30
N PHE A 262 -4.21 -4.98 11.03
CA PHE A 262 -3.46 -4.50 9.89
C PHE A 262 -1.95 -4.68 10.14
N TYR A 263 -1.22 -4.78 9.04
CA TYR A 263 0.23 -4.66 9.03
C TYR A 263 0.59 -3.21 8.66
N GLY A 264 1.72 -2.74 9.18
CA GLY A 264 2.32 -1.49 8.77
C GLY A 264 3.71 -1.70 8.18
N ASP A 265 4.24 -0.71 7.49
CA ASP A 265 5.60 -0.77 6.95
C ASP A 265 6.47 0.41 7.41
N THR A 266 7.77 0.31 7.20
CA THR A 266 8.73 1.33 7.67
C THR A 266 8.93 2.49 6.68
N ALA A 267 8.11 2.62 5.65
CA ALA A 267 8.25 3.64 4.60
C ALA A 267 7.89 5.06 5.09
N LEU A 268 8.66 5.55 6.06
CA LEU A 268 8.52 6.86 6.69
C LEU A 268 9.67 7.81 6.37
N CYS A 269 10.33 7.63 5.21
CA CYS A 269 11.48 8.45 4.79
C CYS A 269 12.61 8.50 5.86
N GLY A 270 12.77 7.43 6.65
CA GLY A 270 13.72 7.37 7.77
C GLY A 270 13.24 8.05 9.06
N GLY A 271 11.96 8.41 9.17
CA GLY A 271 11.38 9.10 10.33
C GLY A 271 11.29 8.24 11.57
N ARG A 272 12.31 8.27 12.45
CA ARG A 272 12.41 7.43 13.65
C ARG A 272 11.23 7.64 14.63
N ALA A 273 10.75 8.87 14.84
CA ALA A 273 9.65 9.14 15.77
C ALA A 273 8.35 8.43 15.37
N GLY A 274 8.00 8.47 14.07
CA GLY A 274 6.86 7.74 13.54
C GLY A 274 7.04 6.23 13.66
N LEU A 275 8.26 5.74 13.39
CA LEU A 275 8.57 4.32 13.50
C LEU A 275 8.40 3.79 14.94
N VAL A 276 8.89 4.52 15.95
CA VAL A 276 8.68 4.17 17.38
C VAL A 276 7.20 4.12 17.71
N CYS A 277 6.44 5.14 17.31
CA CYS A 277 5.00 5.21 17.54
C CYS A 277 4.26 4.01 16.90
N GLY A 278 4.56 3.70 15.62
CA GLY A 278 3.92 2.59 14.93
C GLY A 278 4.31 1.22 15.50
N LEU A 279 5.56 1.06 15.92
CA LEU A 279 6.03 -0.18 16.54
C LEU A 279 5.39 -0.42 17.91
N ASP A 280 5.18 0.64 18.70
CA ASP A 280 4.44 0.56 19.97
C ASP A 280 2.98 0.13 19.74
N PHE A 281 2.37 0.61 18.68
CA PHE A 281 0.99 0.30 18.32
C PHE A 281 0.80 -1.12 17.77
N TYR A 282 1.60 -1.50 16.75
CA TYR A 282 1.43 -2.76 16.02
C TYR A 282 2.20 -3.94 16.63
N GLY A 283 3.29 -3.66 17.33
CA GLY A 283 4.29 -4.67 17.70
C GLY A 283 5.15 -5.12 16.50
N ALA A 284 6.29 -5.77 16.80
CA ALA A 284 7.25 -6.17 15.79
C ALA A 284 6.73 -7.24 14.82
N ASP A 285 5.69 -7.99 15.18
CA ASP A 285 5.12 -9.05 14.34
C ASP A 285 4.28 -8.52 13.17
N HIS A 286 3.81 -7.27 13.26
CA HIS A 286 2.95 -6.63 12.25
C HIS A 286 3.64 -5.46 11.52
N VAL A 287 4.96 -5.30 11.67
CA VAL A 287 5.73 -4.25 10.96
C VAL A 287 6.69 -4.89 9.98
N LEU A 288 6.68 -4.43 8.72
CA LEU A 288 7.56 -4.89 7.65
C LEU A 288 8.52 -3.77 7.24
N PHE A 289 9.73 -4.13 6.88
CA PHE A 289 10.65 -3.20 6.25
C PHE A 289 10.15 -2.82 4.86
N ALA A 290 10.06 -1.52 4.60
CA ALA A 290 9.80 -0.95 3.29
C ALA A 290 10.43 0.45 3.20
N SER A 291 10.84 0.83 2.00
CA SER A 291 11.49 2.11 1.75
C SER A 291 10.71 3.06 0.85
N ASP A 292 9.65 2.59 0.20
CA ASP A 292 8.94 3.32 -0.86
C ASP A 292 9.85 3.57 -2.09
N ALA A 293 10.81 2.65 -2.31
CA ALA A 293 11.72 2.79 -3.46
C ALA A 293 10.96 2.72 -4.79
N PRO A 294 11.31 3.57 -5.76
CA PRO A 294 12.54 4.37 -5.89
C PRO A 294 12.38 5.86 -5.53
N PHE A 295 11.41 6.20 -4.72
CA PHE A 295 11.21 7.60 -4.35
C PHE A 295 12.33 8.11 -3.42
N GLY A 296 12.38 9.43 -3.24
CA GLY A 296 13.40 10.08 -2.45
C GLY A 296 14.64 10.54 -3.21
N PRO A 297 15.57 11.19 -2.51
CA PRO A 297 16.84 11.66 -3.07
C PRO A 297 17.73 10.51 -3.56
N GLU A 298 18.73 10.87 -4.35
CA GLU A 298 19.75 9.93 -4.89
C GLU A 298 19.12 8.76 -5.70
N GLY A 299 17.99 9.02 -6.42
CA GLY A 299 17.29 8.00 -7.19
C GLY A 299 16.62 6.90 -6.34
N GLY A 300 16.27 7.23 -5.11
CA GLY A 300 15.65 6.33 -4.12
C GLY A 300 16.63 5.73 -3.10
N ARG A 301 17.95 5.85 -3.33
CA ARG A 301 18.97 5.30 -2.43
C ARG A 301 18.88 5.84 -1.01
N ALA A 302 18.58 7.15 -0.88
CA ALA A 302 18.48 7.80 0.42
C ALA A 302 17.39 7.18 1.29
N TYR A 303 16.20 6.92 0.77
CA TYR A 303 15.12 6.32 1.55
C TYR A 303 15.42 4.89 1.99
N ILE A 304 16.03 4.06 1.11
CA ILE A 304 16.46 2.71 1.51
C ILE A 304 17.44 2.79 2.69
N ARG A 305 18.50 3.60 2.55
CA ARG A 305 19.53 3.79 3.59
C ARG A 305 18.91 4.31 4.89
N ASP A 306 18.08 5.32 4.80
CA ASP A 306 17.57 6.03 5.98
C ASP A 306 16.49 5.19 6.70
N CYS A 307 15.69 4.39 5.97
CA CYS A 307 14.76 3.43 6.58
C CYS A 307 15.51 2.27 7.26
N ILE A 308 16.58 1.74 6.67
CA ILE A 308 17.44 0.74 7.32
C ILE A 308 18.02 1.34 8.61
N ALA A 309 18.64 2.53 8.53
CA ALA A 309 19.23 3.20 9.68
C ALA A 309 18.21 3.51 10.79
N ALA A 310 16.98 3.86 10.43
CA ALA A 310 15.90 4.08 11.40
C ALA A 310 15.57 2.81 12.19
N VAL A 311 15.42 1.67 11.51
CA VAL A 311 15.17 0.37 12.17
C VAL A 311 16.36 -0.05 13.02
N ASP A 312 17.59 0.13 12.53
CA ASP A 312 18.82 -0.21 13.28
C ASP A 312 19.00 0.65 14.54
N SER A 313 18.49 1.89 14.53
CA SER A 313 18.53 2.81 15.67
C SER A 313 17.56 2.47 16.80
N LEU A 314 16.66 1.50 16.61
CA LEU A 314 15.69 1.11 17.62
C LEU A 314 16.34 0.24 18.70
N ASP A 315 15.97 0.51 19.95
CA ASP A 315 16.34 -0.35 21.08
C ASP A 315 15.34 -1.50 21.22
N ILE A 316 15.49 -2.49 20.34
CA ILE A 316 14.65 -3.69 20.27
C ILE A 316 15.49 -4.96 20.19
N PRO A 317 14.98 -6.12 20.61
CA PRO A 317 15.67 -7.40 20.47
C PRO A 317 16.08 -7.67 19.02
N ALA A 318 17.19 -8.38 18.82
CA ALA A 318 17.67 -8.77 17.49
C ALA A 318 16.61 -9.59 16.73
N SER A 319 15.87 -10.46 17.45
CA SER A 319 14.75 -11.23 16.87
C SER A 319 13.64 -10.37 16.29
N ASP A 320 13.31 -9.23 16.93
CA ASP A 320 12.29 -8.33 16.45
C ASP A 320 12.78 -7.51 15.26
N ARG A 321 14.06 -7.12 15.26
CA ARG A 321 14.71 -6.49 14.10
C ARG A 321 14.70 -7.42 12.88
N GLU A 322 14.95 -8.72 13.07
CA GLU A 322 14.85 -9.73 12.00
C GLU A 322 13.42 -9.90 11.48
N LYS A 323 12.40 -9.86 12.36
CA LYS A 323 10.99 -9.87 11.95
C LYS A 323 10.70 -8.69 11.02
N ILE A 324 11.07 -7.49 11.43
CA ILE A 324 10.85 -6.26 10.64
C ILE A 324 11.58 -6.36 9.30
N PHE A 325 12.87 -6.71 9.28
CA PHE A 325 13.66 -6.66 8.06
C PHE A 325 13.31 -7.72 7.02
N TYR A 326 12.89 -8.92 7.43
CA TYR A 326 12.64 -9.98 6.44
C TYR A 326 11.63 -11.05 6.84
N ARG A 327 11.53 -11.45 8.13
CA ARG A 327 10.71 -12.62 8.51
C ARG A 327 9.23 -12.37 8.29
N ASN A 328 8.73 -11.17 8.63
CA ASN A 328 7.34 -10.80 8.42
C ASN A 328 6.99 -10.73 6.92
N ALA A 329 7.89 -10.19 6.09
CA ALA A 329 7.69 -10.18 4.64
C ALA A 329 7.63 -11.60 4.08
N ARG A 330 8.55 -12.49 4.49
CA ARG A 330 8.49 -13.90 4.09
C ARG A 330 7.17 -14.57 4.48
N ALA A 331 6.72 -14.37 5.71
CA ALA A 331 5.48 -14.96 6.21
C ALA A 331 4.23 -14.37 5.52
N LEU A 332 4.19 -13.05 5.35
CA LEU A 332 3.03 -12.36 4.78
C LEU A 332 2.85 -12.69 3.30
N PHE A 333 3.93 -12.65 2.53
CA PHE A 333 3.91 -12.85 1.07
C PHE A 333 4.13 -14.31 0.65
N GLY A 334 4.47 -15.21 1.59
CA GLY A 334 4.80 -16.61 1.27
C GLY A 334 6.09 -16.73 0.44
N LEU A 335 7.14 -15.95 0.80
CA LEU A 335 8.44 -15.98 0.13
C LEU A 335 9.31 -17.09 0.70
N SER A 336 10.10 -17.73 -0.17
CA SER A 336 11.07 -18.77 0.18
C SER A 336 12.34 -18.21 0.86
#